data_3cf0acb9dbb0d6311a5e806fc88961c6
#
_entry.id   3cf0acb9dbb0d6311a5e806fc88961c6
#
_cell.length_a   1.000
_cell.length_b   1.000
_cell.length_c   1.000
_cell.angle_alpha   90.00
_cell.angle_beta   90.00
_cell.angle_gamma   90.00
#
_symmetry.space_group_name_H-M   'P 1'
#
loop_
_entity.id
_entity.type
_entity.pdbx_description
1 polymer ?
#
loop_
_entity_poly.entity_id
_entity_poly.type
_entity_poly.pdbx_seq_one_letter_code
_entity_poly.pdbx_strand_id
1 'polypeptide(L)'
;EWFRQYPDRYRPRTARAIQRGQAIDERELAACRAYRQPFRAQVEALMRDAAVDLWVTPASAGPAPAGLDVTGWGGMTTAWSYAGLPCATVPAGRDAAGLPLGLQGVAPSGQDEELLAWMRQLEAVFAAAPE
;
A
#
# COMPACT_ATOMS: atom_id res chain seq x y z
N GLU A 1 10.00 13.48 19.65
CA GLU A 1 10.63 13.46 20.98
C GLU A 1 11.83 12.49 20.98
N TRP A 2 11.66 11.20 20.75
CA TRP A 2 12.70 10.18 20.79
C TRP A 2 13.89 10.43 19.86
N PHE A 3 13.64 10.90 18.61
CA PHE A 3 14.71 11.21 17.67
C PHE A 3 15.60 12.38 18.14
N ARG A 4 15.05 13.36 18.86
CA ARG A 4 15.84 14.45 19.44
C ARG A 4 16.73 13.98 20.58
N GLN A 5 16.22 13.01 21.38
CA GLN A 5 16.92 12.50 22.54
C GLN A 5 18.01 11.48 22.18
N TYR A 6 17.76 10.67 21.15
CA TYR A 6 18.64 9.56 20.77
C TYR A 6 18.91 9.50 19.26
N PRO A 7 19.46 10.56 18.63
CA PRO A 7 19.63 10.64 17.17
C PRO A 7 20.54 9.51 16.64
N ASP A 8 21.56 9.15 17.37
CA ASP A 8 22.57 8.13 16.98
C ASP A 8 22.05 6.68 17.02
N ARG A 9 20.85 6.46 17.60
CA ARG A 9 20.21 5.15 17.63
C ARG A 9 19.40 4.84 16.37
N TYR A 10 19.28 5.78 15.44
CA TYR A 10 18.54 5.62 14.20
C TYR A 10 19.48 5.33 13.04
N ARG A 11 19.11 4.34 12.21
CA ARG A 11 19.84 4.11 10.96
C ARG A 11 19.78 5.37 10.07
N PRO A 12 20.82 5.67 9.29
CA PRO A 12 20.90 6.91 8.49
C PRO A 12 19.67 7.14 7.59
N ARG A 13 19.12 6.08 7.00
CA ARG A 13 17.90 6.15 6.16
C ARG A 13 16.68 6.63 6.96
N THR A 14 16.48 6.08 8.16
CA THR A 14 15.38 6.44 9.05
C THR A 14 15.55 7.87 9.57
N ALA A 15 16.76 8.23 9.99
CA ALA A 15 17.08 9.58 10.43
C ALA A 15 16.76 10.62 9.35
N ARG A 16 17.19 10.39 8.10
CA ARG A 16 16.87 11.27 6.96
C ARG A 16 15.35 11.36 6.71
N ALA A 17 14.62 10.27 6.85
CA ALA A 17 13.16 10.29 6.68
C ALA A 17 12.48 11.15 7.75
N ILE A 18 12.90 11.01 9.02
CA ILE A 18 12.39 11.83 10.13
C ILE A 18 12.72 13.32 9.91
N GLN A 19 13.96 13.63 9.54
CA GLN A 19 14.40 15.02 9.27
C GLN A 19 13.58 15.65 8.14
N ARG A 20 13.33 14.91 7.04
CA ARG A 20 12.47 15.39 5.96
C ARG A 20 11.03 15.65 6.46
N GLY A 21 10.49 14.75 7.27
CA GLY A 21 9.17 14.96 7.88
C GLY A 21 9.09 16.19 8.80
N GLN A 22 10.18 16.46 9.53
CA GLN A 22 10.28 17.66 10.39
C GLN A 22 10.41 18.98 9.61
N ALA A 23 10.84 18.92 8.35
CA ALA A 23 10.96 20.08 7.47
C ALA A 23 9.65 20.43 6.72
N ILE A 24 8.64 19.57 6.78
CA ILE A 24 7.32 19.86 6.22
C ILE A 24 6.65 20.92 7.09
N ASP A 25 6.19 22.01 6.49
CA ASP A 25 5.49 23.04 7.23
C ASP A 25 4.06 22.60 7.60
N GLU A 26 3.51 23.21 8.66
CA GLU A 26 2.20 22.85 9.19
C GLU A 26 1.06 23.13 8.19
N ARG A 27 1.20 24.14 7.33
CA ARG A 27 0.21 24.50 6.32
C ARG A 27 0.16 23.44 5.23
N GLU A 28 1.32 22.97 4.75
CA GLU A 28 1.41 21.87 3.79
C GLU A 28 0.81 20.59 4.37
N LEU A 29 1.17 20.25 5.61
CA LEU A 29 0.62 19.09 6.30
C LEU A 29 -0.89 19.16 6.46
N ALA A 30 -1.42 20.33 6.84
CA ALA A 30 -2.85 20.56 6.98
C ALA A 30 -3.58 20.43 5.65
N ALA A 31 -3.02 20.99 4.56
CA ALA A 31 -3.57 20.85 3.22
C ALA A 31 -3.62 19.40 2.75
N CYS A 32 -2.54 18.64 2.95
CA CYS A 32 -2.49 17.20 2.63
C CYS A 32 -3.53 16.41 3.43
N ARG A 33 -3.69 16.71 4.72
CA ARG A 33 -4.70 16.06 5.57
C ARG A 33 -6.12 16.40 5.12
N ALA A 34 -6.39 17.66 4.78
CA ALA A 34 -7.69 18.10 4.30
C ALA A 34 -8.06 17.46 2.95
N TYR A 35 -7.09 17.23 2.07
CA TYR A 35 -7.31 16.60 0.77
C TYR A 35 -7.59 15.10 0.85
N ARG A 36 -7.32 14.44 1.95
CA ARG A 36 -7.51 13.00 2.11
C ARG A 36 -8.95 12.55 1.82
N GLN A 37 -9.95 13.23 2.35
CA GLN A 37 -11.36 12.90 2.13
C GLN A 37 -11.82 13.16 0.69
N PRO A 38 -11.55 14.34 0.08
CA PRO A 38 -11.79 14.55 -1.33
C PRO A 38 -11.13 13.49 -2.25
N PHE A 39 -9.89 13.10 -1.96
CA PHE A 39 -9.19 12.07 -2.73
C PHE A 39 -9.88 10.71 -2.63
N ARG A 40 -10.25 10.29 -1.41
CA ARG A 40 -11.06 9.06 -1.22
C ARG A 40 -12.34 9.11 -2.06
N ALA A 41 -13.11 10.18 -1.94
CA ALA A 41 -14.36 10.34 -2.65
C ALA A 41 -14.19 10.27 -4.18
N GLN A 42 -13.09 10.81 -4.71
CA GLN A 42 -12.77 10.71 -6.14
C GLN A 42 -12.48 9.26 -6.56
N VAL A 43 -11.70 8.51 -5.76
CA VAL A 43 -11.41 7.10 -6.05
C VAL A 43 -12.68 6.26 -6.02
N GLU A 44 -13.52 6.43 -5.00
CA GLU A 44 -14.79 5.72 -4.87
C GLU A 44 -15.78 6.09 -5.98
N ALA A 45 -15.78 7.35 -6.42
CA ALA A 45 -16.57 7.78 -7.56
C ALA A 45 -16.12 7.08 -8.86
N LEU A 46 -14.82 6.99 -9.11
CA LEU A 46 -14.28 6.27 -10.27
C LEU A 46 -14.69 4.79 -10.26
N MET A 47 -14.64 4.12 -9.10
CA MET A 47 -15.09 2.73 -8.96
C MET A 47 -16.57 2.59 -9.30
N ARG A 48 -17.40 3.41 -8.69
CA ARG A 48 -18.86 3.42 -8.91
C ARG A 48 -19.23 3.71 -10.37
N ASP A 49 -18.62 4.73 -10.96
CA ASP A 49 -18.96 5.19 -12.32
C ASP A 49 -18.48 4.18 -13.38
N ALA A 50 -17.41 3.43 -13.09
CA ALA A 50 -16.93 2.32 -13.91
C ALA A 50 -17.61 0.98 -13.60
N ALA A 51 -18.53 0.92 -12.63
CA ALA A 51 -19.15 -0.31 -12.12
C ALA A 51 -18.09 -1.37 -11.71
N VAL A 52 -17.06 -0.94 -10.99
CA VAL A 52 -15.96 -1.78 -10.51
C VAL A 52 -16.09 -1.96 -9.00
N ASP A 53 -16.19 -3.21 -8.56
CA ASP A 53 -16.31 -3.55 -7.14
C ASP A 53 -14.95 -3.65 -6.44
N LEU A 54 -13.90 -3.98 -7.19
CA LEU A 54 -12.57 -4.23 -6.68
C LEU A 54 -11.48 -3.69 -7.64
N TRP A 55 -10.58 -2.85 -7.13
CA TRP A 55 -9.31 -2.58 -7.80
C TRP A 55 -8.34 -3.72 -7.52
N VAL A 56 -7.63 -4.18 -8.55
CA VAL A 56 -6.53 -5.11 -8.38
C VAL A 56 -5.23 -4.49 -8.89
N THR A 57 -4.18 -4.62 -8.08
CA THR A 57 -2.85 -4.09 -8.39
C THR A 57 -1.79 -5.08 -7.93
N PRO A 58 -0.56 -5.03 -8.47
CA PRO A 58 0.55 -5.69 -7.80
C PRO A 58 0.68 -5.18 -6.36
N ALA A 59 0.97 -6.05 -5.40
CA ALA A 59 1.19 -5.66 -4.01
C ALA A 59 2.48 -4.82 -3.83
N SER A 60 3.47 -5.05 -4.71
CA SER A 60 4.70 -4.26 -4.80
C SER A 60 5.16 -4.16 -6.26
N ALA A 61 6.15 -3.32 -6.54
CA ALA A 61 6.69 -3.12 -7.89
C ALA A 61 7.46 -4.35 -8.45
N GLY A 62 7.63 -5.38 -7.64
CA GLY A 62 8.32 -6.63 -7.99
C GLY A 62 8.57 -7.49 -6.77
N PRO A 63 9.35 -8.56 -6.90
CA PRO A 63 9.72 -9.43 -5.80
C PRO A 63 10.59 -8.71 -4.77
N ALA A 64 10.83 -9.35 -3.64
CA ALA A 64 11.73 -8.83 -2.62
C ALA A 64 13.12 -8.56 -3.20
N PRO A 65 13.70 -7.36 -3.01
CA PRO A 65 15.06 -7.09 -3.48
C PRO A 65 16.08 -7.92 -2.71
N ALA A 66 17.20 -8.25 -3.37
CA ALA A 66 18.29 -8.94 -2.72
C ALA A 66 18.95 -8.06 -1.65
N GLY A 67 19.39 -8.70 -0.55
CA GLY A 67 20.08 -8.03 0.56
C GLY A 67 19.14 -7.39 1.58
N LEU A 68 19.72 -6.60 2.50
CA LEU A 68 19.02 -6.00 3.65
C LEU A 68 18.97 -4.47 3.61
N ASP A 69 19.51 -3.85 2.57
CA ASP A 69 19.64 -2.39 2.51
C ASP A 69 18.34 -1.69 2.13
N VAL A 70 17.48 -2.37 1.39
CA VAL A 70 16.19 -1.85 0.92
C VAL A 70 15.10 -2.91 1.09
N THR A 71 13.87 -2.44 1.30
CA THR A 71 12.67 -3.29 1.43
C THR A 71 11.79 -3.27 0.16
N GLY A 72 12.32 -2.73 -0.93
CA GLY A 72 11.54 -2.47 -2.14
C GLY A 72 10.84 -1.11 -2.15
N TRP A 73 10.09 -0.83 -3.21
CA TRP A 73 9.34 0.40 -3.38
C TRP A 73 7.88 0.21 -2.93
N GLY A 74 7.47 0.93 -1.90
CA GLY A 74 6.11 0.85 -1.33
C GLY A 74 5.05 1.72 -2.05
N GLY A 75 5.36 2.27 -3.23
CA GLY A 75 4.47 3.21 -3.92
C GLY A 75 3.13 2.60 -4.36
N MET A 76 3.06 1.29 -4.56
CA MET A 76 1.83 0.60 -4.95
C MET A 76 0.73 0.67 -3.86
N THR A 77 1.09 0.86 -2.59
CA THR A 77 0.15 0.93 -1.48
C THR A 77 -0.13 2.35 -1.00
N THR A 78 0.67 3.33 -1.43
CA THR A 78 0.64 4.70 -0.90
C THR A 78 -0.71 5.39 -1.12
N ALA A 79 -1.27 5.29 -2.32
CA ALA A 79 -2.53 5.94 -2.67
C ALA A 79 -3.70 5.40 -1.82
N TRP A 80 -3.76 4.09 -1.65
CA TRP A 80 -4.82 3.41 -0.89
C TRP A 80 -4.71 3.69 0.61
N SER A 81 -3.49 3.64 1.15
CA SER A 81 -3.20 4.03 2.54
C SER A 81 -3.54 5.49 2.81
N TYR A 82 -3.22 6.38 1.87
CA TYR A 82 -3.57 7.79 1.99
C TYR A 82 -5.09 8.01 1.94
N ALA A 83 -5.79 7.36 1.01
CA ALA A 83 -7.25 7.39 0.95
C ALA A 83 -7.91 6.74 2.19
N GLY A 84 -7.21 5.81 2.86
CA GLY A 84 -7.76 5.01 3.95
C GLY A 84 -8.80 4.02 3.46
N LEU A 85 -8.56 3.44 2.29
CA LEU A 85 -9.38 2.36 1.73
C LEU A 85 -8.91 1.01 2.26
N PRO A 86 -9.81 0.03 2.44
CA PRO A 86 -9.44 -1.32 2.84
C PRO A 86 -8.64 -1.99 1.72
N CYS A 87 -7.56 -2.66 2.10
CA CYS A 87 -6.67 -3.38 1.20
C CYS A 87 -6.35 -4.75 1.76
N ALA A 88 -6.31 -5.76 0.90
CA ALA A 88 -5.86 -7.10 1.25
C ALA A 88 -4.93 -7.62 0.15
N THR A 89 -4.03 -8.54 0.49
CA THR A 89 -3.07 -9.11 -0.46
C THR A 89 -3.11 -10.63 -0.36
N VAL A 90 -3.10 -11.28 -1.51
CA VAL A 90 -2.98 -12.75 -1.63
C VAL A 90 -1.75 -13.11 -2.45
N PRO A 91 -1.18 -14.32 -2.24
CA PRO A 91 -0.15 -14.86 -3.12
C PRO A 91 -0.69 -15.00 -4.55
N ALA A 92 0.09 -14.58 -5.54
CA ALA A 92 -0.30 -14.60 -6.96
C ALA A 92 0.76 -15.24 -7.87
N GLY A 93 1.54 -16.16 -7.33
CA GLY A 93 2.60 -16.86 -8.02
C GLY A 93 4.00 -16.49 -7.54
N ARG A 94 4.99 -16.84 -8.36
CA ARG A 94 6.41 -16.63 -8.09
C ARG A 94 7.09 -16.04 -9.33
N ASP A 95 8.19 -15.35 -9.12
CA ASP A 95 9.05 -14.93 -10.23
C ASP A 95 9.97 -16.08 -10.72
N ALA A 96 10.77 -15.80 -11.73
CA ALA A 96 11.72 -16.78 -12.27
C ALA A 96 12.80 -17.25 -11.28
N ALA A 97 13.01 -16.52 -10.18
CA ALA A 97 13.92 -16.90 -9.08
C ALA A 97 13.18 -17.65 -7.94
N GLY A 98 11.88 -17.90 -8.08
CA GLY A 98 11.06 -18.57 -7.09
C GLY A 98 10.58 -17.65 -5.94
N LEU A 99 10.81 -16.33 -6.02
CA LEU A 99 10.36 -15.38 -5.00
C LEU A 99 8.85 -15.11 -5.14
N PRO A 100 8.10 -15.03 -4.03
CA PRO A 100 6.66 -14.84 -4.08
C PRO A 100 6.29 -13.45 -4.62
N LEU A 101 5.23 -13.41 -5.41
CA LEU A 101 4.55 -12.23 -5.89
C LEU A 101 3.17 -12.13 -5.23
N GLY A 102 2.71 -10.92 -4.96
CA GLY A 102 1.41 -10.66 -4.36
C GLY A 102 0.50 -9.86 -5.27
N LEU A 103 -0.78 -10.21 -5.28
CA LEU A 103 -1.86 -9.40 -5.84
C LEU A 103 -2.58 -8.69 -4.70
N GLN A 104 -2.71 -7.38 -4.81
CA GLN A 104 -3.45 -6.55 -3.86
C GLN A 104 -4.84 -6.24 -4.41
N GLY A 105 -5.87 -6.46 -3.59
CA GLY A 105 -7.21 -5.97 -3.80
C GLY A 105 -7.46 -4.72 -2.96
N VAL A 106 -8.24 -3.79 -3.49
CA VAL A 106 -8.66 -2.54 -2.82
C VAL A 106 -10.15 -2.36 -3.07
N ALA A 107 -10.92 -2.14 -2.01
CA ALA A 107 -12.36 -1.93 -2.07
C ALA A 107 -12.75 -0.52 -1.57
N PRO A 108 -13.98 -0.06 -1.82
CA PRO A 108 -14.52 1.15 -1.21
C PRO A 108 -14.50 1.10 0.32
N SER A 109 -14.51 2.26 0.94
CA SER A 109 -14.50 2.40 2.40
C SER A 109 -15.69 1.70 3.03
N GLY A 110 -15.43 0.90 4.08
CA GLY A 110 -16.44 0.13 4.80
C GLY A 110 -16.84 -1.20 4.14
N GLN A 111 -16.21 -1.58 3.03
CA GLN A 111 -16.44 -2.86 2.36
C GLN A 111 -15.32 -3.88 2.68
N ASP A 112 -14.90 -3.93 3.93
CA ASP A 112 -13.83 -4.82 4.37
C ASP A 112 -14.22 -6.32 4.25
N GLU A 113 -15.45 -6.66 4.58
CA GLU A 113 -15.94 -8.05 4.53
C GLU A 113 -16.07 -8.54 3.09
N GLU A 114 -16.62 -7.72 2.19
CA GLU A 114 -16.70 -7.99 0.77
C GLU A 114 -15.31 -8.15 0.15
N LEU A 115 -14.38 -7.26 0.51
CA LEU A 115 -12.99 -7.36 0.09
C LEU A 115 -12.39 -8.71 0.49
N LEU A 116 -12.55 -9.12 1.74
CA LEU A 116 -12.02 -10.40 2.22
C LEU A 116 -12.67 -11.59 1.50
N ALA A 117 -13.97 -11.52 1.19
CA ALA A 117 -14.66 -12.55 0.43
C ALA A 117 -14.10 -12.67 -1.01
N TRP A 118 -13.89 -11.55 -1.70
CA TRP A 118 -13.28 -11.52 -3.02
C TRP A 118 -11.85 -12.04 -3.02
N MET A 119 -11.03 -11.60 -2.05
CA MET A 119 -9.63 -11.99 -1.98
C MET A 119 -9.45 -13.49 -1.69
N ARG A 120 -10.33 -14.10 -0.89
CA ARG A 120 -10.36 -15.56 -0.69
C ARG A 120 -10.65 -16.33 -1.97
N GLN A 121 -11.53 -15.81 -2.83
CA GLN A 121 -11.80 -16.44 -4.12
C GLN A 121 -10.60 -16.32 -5.07
N LEU A 122 -9.96 -15.14 -5.12
CA LEU A 122 -8.75 -14.93 -5.91
C LEU A 122 -7.60 -15.83 -5.43
N GLU A 123 -7.39 -15.96 -4.12
CA GLU A 123 -6.39 -16.87 -3.56
C GLU A 123 -6.62 -18.32 -4.01
N ALA A 124 -7.86 -18.78 -3.99
CA ALA A 124 -8.20 -20.13 -4.45
C ALA A 124 -7.91 -20.33 -5.96
N VAL A 125 -8.16 -19.31 -6.78
CA VAL A 125 -7.82 -19.34 -8.22
C VAL A 125 -6.33 -19.45 -8.43
N PHE A 126 -5.52 -18.65 -7.74
CA PHE A 126 -4.06 -18.70 -7.86
C PHE A 126 -3.46 -19.99 -7.30
N ALA A 127 -4.04 -20.53 -6.22
CA ALA A 127 -3.60 -21.82 -5.67
C ALA A 127 -3.89 -23.00 -6.60
N ALA A 128 -4.90 -22.90 -7.45
CA ALA A 128 -5.25 -23.92 -8.43
C ALA A 128 -4.52 -23.77 -9.79
N ALA A 129 -3.85 -22.64 -10.03
CA ALA A 129 -3.11 -22.40 -11.26
C ALA A 129 -1.86 -23.31 -11.30
N PRO A 130 -1.57 -24.01 -12.41
CA PRO A 130 -0.33 -24.77 -12.56
C PRO A 130 0.88 -23.82 -12.53
N GLU A 131 1.97 -24.28 -11.90
CA GLU A 131 3.27 -23.58 -11.87
C GLU A 131 3.86 -23.40 -13.28
#